data_8d19e0079ae0111e02d6e5876f177803
#
_entry.id   8d19e0079ae0111e02d6e5876f177803
#
_cell.length_a   1.000
_cell.length_b   1.000
_cell.length_c   1.000
_cell.angle_alpha   90.00
_cell.angle_beta   90.00
_cell.angle_gamma   90.00
#
_symmetry.space_group_name_H-M   'P 1'
#
loop_
_entity.id
_entity.type
_entity.pdbx_description
1 polymer ?
#
loop_
_entity_poly.entity_id
_entity_poly.type
_entity_poly.pdbx_seq_one_letter_code
_entity_poly.pdbx_strand_id
1 'polypeptide(L)'
;MPDLLHALTDWGSDPTSRLLQTGFYLKLTDGLISWTSHVQKTIVYSSTEAEYMALSDCARQVTWIQSLLGELSYKLSAIPICSDNQGSVFMASNPVTEPHSKHIDIHYHGIHESVVNGKVELLFIDGAENPADLLTKNLPCKKFAKFRAQLGLHFPSGSS
;
A
#
# COMPACT_ATOMS: atom_id res chain seq x y z
N MET A 1 -14.95 14.89 7.86
CA MET A 1 -15.23 14.18 6.60
C MET A 1 -14.51 12.87 6.66
N PRO A 2 -15.21 11.77 6.72
CA PRO A 2 -14.55 10.47 6.77
C PRO A 2 -13.85 10.23 5.43
N ASP A 3 -12.58 9.88 5.53
CA ASP A 3 -11.78 9.09 4.59
C ASP A 3 -11.91 9.39 3.10
N LEU A 4 -11.63 10.65 2.73
CA LEU A 4 -11.67 11.05 1.33
C LEU A 4 -10.63 10.27 0.50
N LEU A 5 -9.47 10.00 1.08
CA LEU A 5 -8.39 9.25 0.46
C LEU A 5 -7.90 8.15 1.41
N HIS A 6 -7.78 6.93 0.92
CA HIS A 6 -7.16 5.82 1.64
C HIS A 6 -6.38 4.92 0.69
N ALA A 7 -5.45 4.19 1.24
CA ALA A 7 -4.59 3.29 0.49
C ALA A 7 -4.47 1.93 1.19
N LEU A 8 -4.27 0.89 0.40
CA LEU A 8 -3.95 -0.44 0.89
C LEU A 8 -2.74 -0.98 0.16
N THR A 9 -1.88 -1.68 0.91
CA THR A 9 -0.67 -2.30 0.39
C THR A 9 -0.69 -3.80 0.57
N ASP A 10 0.00 -4.50 -0.30
CA ASP A 10 0.31 -5.92 -0.19
C ASP A 10 1.59 -6.26 -0.96
N TRP A 11 2.20 -7.37 -0.59
CA TRP A 11 3.27 -7.98 -1.36
C TRP A 11 2.97 -9.45 -1.62
N GLY A 12 3.49 -10.00 -2.69
CA GLY A 12 3.39 -11.41 -3.02
C GLY A 12 4.72 -11.97 -3.47
N SER A 13 4.94 -13.25 -3.24
CA SER A 13 6.06 -13.98 -3.85
C SER A 13 5.52 -15.00 -4.83
N ASP A 14 6.10 -15.05 -6.04
CA ASP A 14 5.89 -16.15 -6.96
C ASP A 14 6.77 -17.33 -6.52
N PRO A 15 6.19 -18.49 -6.19
CA PRO A 15 6.95 -19.67 -5.76
C PRO A 15 7.96 -20.14 -6.80
N THR A 16 7.71 -19.87 -8.08
CA THR A 16 8.50 -20.34 -9.21
C THR A 16 9.71 -19.45 -9.47
N SER A 17 9.51 -18.14 -9.51
CA SER A 17 10.54 -17.16 -9.85
C SER A 17 11.26 -16.59 -8.62
N ARG A 18 10.71 -16.76 -7.40
CA ARG A 18 11.15 -16.12 -6.15
C ARG A 18 11.20 -14.58 -6.25
N LEU A 19 10.56 -14.02 -7.25
CA LEU A 19 10.45 -12.58 -7.39
C LEU A 19 9.35 -12.05 -6.46
N LEU A 20 9.63 -10.93 -5.84
CA LEU A 20 8.71 -10.26 -4.93
C LEU A 20 7.89 -9.24 -5.72
N GLN A 21 6.58 -9.31 -5.58
CA GLN A 21 5.66 -8.39 -6.21
C GLN A 21 5.09 -7.44 -5.18
N THR A 22 5.20 -6.15 -5.46
CA THR A 22 4.57 -5.09 -4.68
C THR A 22 3.27 -4.69 -5.35
N GLY A 23 2.22 -4.56 -4.56
CA GLY A 23 0.95 -4.02 -4.99
C GLY A 23 0.41 -3.01 -4.00
N PHE A 24 -0.11 -1.91 -4.49
CA PHE A 24 -0.93 -1.01 -3.69
C PHE A 24 -1.96 -0.30 -4.56
N TYR A 25 -3.00 0.21 -3.93
CA TYR A 25 -3.96 1.06 -4.59
C TYR A 25 -4.40 2.22 -3.68
N LEU A 26 -4.87 3.28 -4.32
CA LEU A 26 -5.44 4.44 -3.65
C LEU A 26 -6.86 4.68 -4.14
N LYS A 27 -7.76 4.91 -3.20
CA LYS A 27 -9.14 5.33 -3.48
C LYS A 27 -9.37 6.73 -2.96
N LEU A 28 -10.06 7.53 -3.75
CA LEU A 28 -10.61 8.80 -3.34
C LEU A 28 -12.13 8.64 -3.25
N THR A 29 -12.69 8.69 -2.05
CA THR A 29 -14.07 8.26 -1.79
C THR A 29 -14.30 6.82 -2.26
N ASP A 30 -15.17 6.57 -3.21
CA ASP A 30 -15.44 5.24 -3.77
C ASP A 30 -14.69 4.95 -5.07
N GLY A 31 -13.97 5.93 -5.61
CA GLY A 31 -13.25 5.82 -6.88
C GLY A 31 -11.80 5.39 -6.72
N LEU A 32 -11.38 4.36 -7.49
CA LEU A 32 -9.97 4.00 -7.62
C LEU A 32 -9.25 5.05 -8.46
N ILE A 33 -8.25 5.72 -7.89
CA ILE A 33 -7.53 6.82 -8.56
C ILE A 33 -6.09 6.47 -8.92
N SER A 34 -5.48 5.52 -8.22
CA SER A 34 -4.12 5.05 -8.51
C SER A 34 -3.96 3.61 -8.07
N TRP A 35 -3.19 2.84 -8.81
CA TRP A 35 -2.80 1.48 -8.45
C TRP A 35 -1.45 1.15 -9.04
N THR A 36 -0.76 0.21 -8.44
CA THR A 36 0.49 -0.34 -8.98
C THR A 36 0.57 -1.82 -8.68
N SER A 37 1.23 -2.52 -9.58
CA SER A 37 1.62 -3.92 -9.43
C SER A 37 2.94 -4.09 -10.16
N HIS A 38 4.03 -4.24 -9.44
CA HIS A 38 5.35 -4.37 -10.04
C HIS A 38 6.25 -5.32 -9.26
N VAL A 39 7.19 -5.90 -9.96
CA VAL A 39 8.23 -6.75 -9.36
C VAL A 39 9.27 -5.87 -8.69
N GLN A 40 9.57 -6.18 -7.43
CA GLN A 40 10.65 -5.53 -6.71
C GLN A 40 12.01 -5.92 -7.33
N LYS A 41 12.83 -4.91 -7.60
CA LYS A 41 14.19 -5.11 -8.13
C LYS A 41 15.22 -5.36 -7.04
N THR A 42 14.87 -5.10 -5.80
CA THR A 42 15.75 -5.22 -4.64
C THR A 42 15.61 -6.60 -4.02
N ILE A 43 16.74 -7.21 -3.69
CA ILE A 43 16.75 -8.44 -2.91
C ILE A 43 16.39 -8.07 -1.47
N VAL A 44 15.33 -8.67 -0.95
CA VAL A 44 14.92 -8.53 0.45
C VAL A 44 15.15 -9.84 1.19
N TYR A 45 15.45 -9.75 2.47
CA TYR A 45 15.81 -10.89 3.31
C TYR A 45 14.63 -11.44 4.11
N SER A 46 13.52 -10.70 4.18
CA SER A 46 12.33 -11.13 4.91
C SER A 46 11.04 -10.61 4.25
N SER A 47 9.93 -11.28 4.55
CA SER A 47 8.59 -10.85 4.15
C SER A 47 8.22 -9.47 4.74
N THR A 48 8.61 -9.24 6.00
CA THR A 48 8.38 -7.95 6.68
C THR A 48 9.10 -6.81 5.97
N GLU A 49 10.30 -7.05 5.47
CA GLU A 49 11.07 -6.07 4.70
C GLU A 49 10.43 -5.78 3.34
N ALA A 50 9.93 -6.82 2.65
CA ALA A 50 9.22 -6.67 1.38
C ALA A 50 7.94 -5.84 1.55
N GLU A 51 7.16 -6.12 2.58
CA GLU A 51 5.96 -5.34 2.94
C GLU A 51 6.32 -3.91 3.32
N TYR A 52 7.39 -3.74 4.07
CA TYR A 52 7.86 -2.41 4.45
C TYR A 52 8.21 -1.56 3.23
N MET A 53 8.84 -2.15 2.21
CA MET A 53 9.13 -1.47 0.95
C MET A 53 7.85 -1.11 0.19
N ALA A 54 6.86 -2.02 0.14
CA ALA A 54 5.55 -1.75 -0.47
C ALA A 54 4.84 -0.59 0.24
N LEU A 55 4.89 -0.58 1.56
CA LEU A 55 4.32 0.47 2.40
C LEU A 55 5.00 1.83 2.15
N SER A 56 6.34 1.83 2.01
CA SER A 56 7.11 3.04 1.70
C SER A 56 6.78 3.61 0.31
N ASP A 57 6.65 2.75 -0.70
CA ASP A 57 6.27 3.16 -2.05
C ASP A 57 4.86 3.75 -2.08
N CYS A 58 3.93 3.12 -1.37
CA CYS A 58 2.57 3.64 -1.18
C CYS A 58 2.57 5.00 -0.48
N ALA A 59 3.32 5.16 0.61
CA ALA A 59 3.41 6.41 1.35
C ALA A 59 3.94 7.57 0.49
N ARG A 60 4.91 7.31 -0.38
CA ARG A 60 5.40 8.32 -1.35
C ARG A 60 4.30 8.76 -2.31
N GLN A 61 3.55 7.81 -2.85
CA GLN A 61 2.44 8.12 -3.77
C GLN A 61 1.33 8.90 -3.07
N VAL A 62 0.97 8.49 -1.85
CA VAL A 62 -0.02 9.17 -1.01
C VAL A 62 0.41 10.61 -0.73
N THR A 63 1.67 10.82 -0.31
CA THR A 63 2.21 12.16 -0.02
C THR A 63 2.21 13.05 -1.26
N TRP A 64 2.50 12.49 -2.44
CA TRP A 64 2.44 13.24 -3.69
C TRP A 64 1.00 13.68 -4.02
N ILE A 65 0.03 12.77 -3.93
CA ILE A 65 -1.39 13.10 -4.17
C ILE A 65 -1.89 14.13 -3.14
N GLN A 66 -1.50 13.98 -1.87
CA GLN A 66 -1.85 14.95 -0.83
C GLN A 66 -1.31 16.36 -1.15
N SER A 67 -0.08 16.44 -1.66
CA SER A 67 0.50 17.72 -2.09
C SER A 67 -0.25 18.30 -3.28
N LEU A 68 -0.57 17.49 -4.29
CA LEU A 68 -1.36 17.92 -5.45
C LEU A 68 -2.74 18.43 -5.05
N LEU A 69 -3.46 17.72 -4.19
CA LEU A 69 -4.76 18.14 -3.68
C LEU A 69 -4.64 19.41 -2.83
N GLY A 70 -3.55 19.57 -2.09
CA GLY A 70 -3.23 20.78 -1.34
C GLY A 70 -3.07 22.02 -2.24
N GLU A 71 -2.42 21.88 -3.40
CA GLU A 71 -2.33 22.95 -4.42
C GLU A 71 -3.71 23.32 -4.97
N LEU A 72 -4.63 22.36 -5.04
CA LEU A 72 -6.03 22.60 -5.42
C LEU A 72 -6.90 23.10 -4.25
N SER A 73 -6.28 23.51 -3.14
CA SER A 73 -6.93 24.00 -1.92
C SER A 73 -7.73 22.95 -1.12
N TYR A 74 -7.54 21.66 -1.40
CA TYR A 74 -8.09 20.57 -0.60
C TYR A 74 -7.11 20.20 0.51
N LYS A 75 -7.46 20.55 1.76
CA LYS A 75 -6.68 20.12 2.93
C LYS A 75 -7.16 18.75 3.40
N LEU A 76 -6.29 17.77 3.27
CA LEU A 76 -6.52 16.43 3.79
C LEU A 76 -5.87 16.29 5.17
N SER A 77 -6.52 15.55 6.07
CA SER A 77 -5.92 15.03 7.30
C SER A 77 -4.88 13.95 6.98
N ALA A 78 -4.33 13.30 8.00
CA ALA A 78 -3.50 12.12 7.82
C ALA A 78 -4.27 11.07 6.98
N ILE A 79 -3.60 10.50 5.97
CA ILE A 79 -4.21 9.55 5.05
C ILE A 79 -3.96 8.14 5.58
N PRO A 80 -5.00 7.33 5.82
CA PRO A 80 -4.82 5.96 6.27
C PRO A 80 -4.21 5.10 5.16
N ILE A 81 -3.15 4.38 5.51
CA ILE A 81 -2.55 3.32 4.70
C ILE A 81 -2.67 2.02 5.47
N CYS A 82 -3.39 1.06 4.92
CA CYS A 82 -3.59 -0.24 5.54
C CYS A 82 -2.61 -1.28 4.99
N SER A 83 -2.06 -2.10 5.89
CA SER A 83 -1.23 -3.26 5.57
C SER A 83 -1.65 -4.44 6.44
N ASP A 84 -1.51 -5.64 5.94
CA ASP A 84 -1.78 -6.88 6.67
C ASP A 84 -0.54 -7.47 7.37
N ASN A 85 0.56 -6.74 7.38
CA ASN A 85 1.77 -7.13 8.10
C ASN A 85 1.98 -6.24 9.34
N GLN A 86 1.71 -6.80 10.52
CA GLN A 86 1.89 -6.07 11.78
C GLN A 86 3.34 -5.64 12.01
N GLY A 87 4.32 -6.45 11.58
CA GLY A 87 5.73 -6.14 11.74
C GLY A 87 6.12 -4.89 10.94
N SER A 88 5.67 -4.77 9.69
CA SER A 88 5.96 -3.60 8.86
C SER A 88 5.30 -2.34 9.38
N VAL A 89 4.05 -2.43 9.85
CA VAL A 89 3.33 -1.31 10.48
C VAL A 89 4.04 -0.87 11.77
N PHE A 90 4.48 -1.83 12.61
CA PHE A 90 5.22 -1.54 13.82
C PHE A 90 6.56 -0.86 13.53
N MET A 91 7.35 -1.39 12.58
CA MET A 91 8.62 -0.80 12.17
C MET A 91 8.47 0.62 11.64
N ALA A 92 7.45 0.88 10.84
CA ALA A 92 7.22 2.20 10.26
C ALA A 92 6.71 3.24 11.28
N SER A 93 6.04 2.78 12.34
CA SER A 93 5.48 3.65 13.38
C SER A 93 6.45 3.94 14.52
N ASN A 94 7.53 3.16 14.66
CA ASN A 94 8.47 3.26 15.77
C ASN A 94 9.90 3.48 15.27
N PRO A 95 10.71 4.28 15.96
CA PRO A 95 12.11 4.44 15.63
C PRO A 95 12.83 3.10 15.86
N VAL A 96 13.42 2.55 14.79
CA VAL A 96 14.22 1.33 14.86
C VAL A 96 15.68 1.73 15.03
N THR A 97 16.33 1.14 16.04
CA THR A 97 17.73 1.37 16.38
C THR A 97 18.69 0.35 15.79
N GLU A 98 18.18 -0.64 15.03
CA GLU A 98 19.03 -1.67 14.44
C GLU A 98 19.63 -1.21 13.10
N PRO A 99 20.90 -1.57 12.81
CA PRO A 99 21.54 -1.21 11.54
C PRO A 99 20.90 -1.99 10.39
N HIS A 100 20.25 -1.27 9.50
CA HIS A 100 19.71 -1.80 8.24
C HIS A 100 20.67 -1.53 7.07
N SER A 101 20.43 -2.19 5.94
CA SER A 101 21.15 -1.84 4.70
C SER A 101 20.79 -0.42 4.26
N LYS A 102 21.71 0.30 3.61
CA LYS A 102 21.53 1.71 3.21
C LYS A 102 20.27 1.99 2.41
N HIS A 103 19.79 1.03 1.61
CA HIS A 103 18.55 1.24 0.83
C HIS A 103 17.31 1.13 1.70
N ILE A 104 17.34 0.29 2.73
CA ILE A 104 16.24 0.20 3.72
C ILE A 104 16.20 1.46 4.54
N ASP A 105 17.36 2.02 4.91
CA ASP A 105 17.43 3.28 5.65
C ASP A 105 16.73 4.43 4.92
N ILE A 106 16.90 4.55 3.60
CA ILE A 106 16.25 5.61 2.81
C ILE A 106 14.72 5.45 2.83
N HIS A 107 14.23 4.23 2.62
CA HIS A 107 12.80 3.95 2.68
C HIS A 107 12.25 4.14 4.09
N TYR A 108 13.01 3.74 5.10
CA TYR A 108 12.68 3.88 6.50
C TYR A 108 12.49 5.35 6.89
N HIS A 109 13.45 6.20 6.58
CA HIS A 109 13.37 7.62 6.90
C HIS A 109 12.17 8.29 6.21
N GLY A 110 11.88 7.98 4.96
CA GLY A 110 10.78 8.59 4.21
C GLY A 110 9.39 8.26 4.78
N ILE A 111 9.13 7.01 5.15
CA ILE A 111 7.83 6.64 5.73
C ILE A 111 7.70 7.13 7.17
N HIS A 112 8.76 6.99 7.96
CA HIS A 112 8.76 7.46 9.35
C HIS A 112 8.52 8.97 9.43
N GLU A 113 9.19 9.76 8.59
CA GLU A 113 8.96 11.19 8.48
C GLU A 113 7.50 11.51 8.11
N SER A 114 6.90 10.76 7.19
CA SER A 114 5.51 10.94 6.77
C SER A 114 4.52 10.66 7.91
N VAL A 115 4.81 9.67 8.75
CA VAL A 115 4.01 9.35 9.94
C VAL A 115 4.18 10.43 11.02
N VAL A 116 5.42 10.81 11.35
CA VAL A 116 5.71 11.82 12.39
C VAL A 116 5.12 13.17 12.02
N ASN A 117 5.17 13.54 10.74
CA ASN A 117 4.59 14.79 10.24
C ASN A 117 3.05 14.72 10.09
N GLY A 118 2.41 13.63 10.47
CA GLY A 118 0.96 13.44 10.39
C GLY A 118 0.41 13.47 8.96
N LYS A 119 1.22 13.11 7.96
CA LYS A 119 0.78 13.01 6.56
C LYS A 119 0.09 11.68 6.30
N VAL A 120 0.55 10.62 6.93
CA VAL A 120 -0.02 9.28 6.81
C VAL A 120 -0.27 8.68 8.20
N GLU A 121 -1.28 7.83 8.28
CA GLU A 121 -1.58 6.98 9.42
C GLU A 121 -1.51 5.53 8.98
N LEU A 122 -0.77 4.70 9.72
CA LEU A 122 -0.59 3.30 9.37
C LEU A 122 -1.53 2.42 10.17
N LEU A 123 -2.31 1.63 9.49
CA LEU A 123 -3.32 0.75 10.09
C LEU A 123 -3.06 -0.71 9.70
N PHE A 124 -3.29 -1.60 10.66
CA PHE A 124 -3.31 -3.03 10.39
C PHE A 124 -4.70 -3.48 9.95
N ILE A 125 -4.75 -4.34 8.92
CA ILE A 125 -5.98 -5.04 8.51
C ILE A 125 -5.73 -6.54 8.43
N ASP A 126 -6.81 -7.33 8.51
CA ASP A 126 -6.71 -8.77 8.27
C ASP A 126 -6.43 -9.04 6.78
N GLY A 127 -5.43 -9.88 6.48
CA GLY A 127 -5.07 -10.24 5.11
C GLY A 127 -6.21 -10.93 4.32
N ALA A 128 -7.17 -11.55 5.02
CA ALA A 128 -8.37 -12.08 4.37
C ALA A 128 -9.26 -10.99 3.77
N GLU A 129 -9.12 -9.76 4.25
CA GLU A 129 -9.91 -8.59 3.86
C GLU A 129 -9.08 -7.55 3.09
N ASN A 130 -7.84 -7.87 2.67
CA ASN A 130 -6.97 -6.96 1.95
C ASN A 130 -7.21 -7.04 0.42
N PRO A 131 -7.92 -6.09 -0.22
CA PRO A 131 -8.12 -6.10 -1.67
C PRO A 131 -6.85 -5.87 -2.48
N ALA A 132 -5.75 -5.39 -1.88
CA ALA A 132 -4.46 -5.25 -2.57
C ALA A 132 -3.88 -6.61 -3.00
N ASP A 133 -4.33 -7.71 -2.40
CA ASP A 133 -4.06 -9.09 -2.86
C ASP A 133 -4.33 -9.29 -4.36
N LEU A 134 -5.28 -8.55 -4.96
CA LEU A 134 -5.55 -8.59 -6.41
C LEU A 134 -4.35 -8.20 -7.26
N LEU A 135 -3.46 -7.40 -6.71
CA LEU A 135 -2.31 -6.83 -7.41
C LEU A 135 -1.04 -7.68 -7.30
N THR A 136 -1.07 -8.67 -6.40
CA THR A 136 0.14 -9.44 -6.03
C THR A 136 -0.04 -10.95 -6.09
N LYS A 137 -1.29 -11.45 -6.04
CA LYS A 137 -1.59 -12.88 -5.88
C LYS A 137 -2.63 -13.38 -6.89
N ASN A 138 -2.51 -14.64 -7.28
CA ASN A 138 -3.57 -15.35 -7.99
C ASN A 138 -4.67 -15.73 -7.00
N LEU A 139 -5.84 -15.12 -7.13
CA LEU A 139 -6.95 -15.33 -6.22
C LEU A 139 -8.00 -16.29 -6.79
N PRO A 140 -8.65 -17.12 -5.93
CA PRO A 140 -9.84 -17.88 -6.34
C PRO A 140 -10.95 -16.94 -6.84
N CYS A 141 -11.75 -17.41 -7.81
CA CYS A 141 -12.77 -16.58 -8.47
C CYS A 141 -13.69 -15.82 -7.51
N LYS A 142 -14.10 -16.44 -6.41
CA LYS A 142 -14.99 -15.80 -5.41
C LYS A 142 -14.31 -14.62 -4.72
N LYS A 143 -13.04 -14.79 -4.28
CA LYS A 143 -12.27 -13.74 -3.60
C LYS A 143 -11.94 -12.61 -4.59
N PHE A 144 -11.56 -12.98 -5.82
CA PHE A 144 -11.33 -12.03 -6.90
C PHE A 144 -12.57 -11.16 -7.16
N ALA A 145 -13.75 -11.77 -7.32
CA ALA A 145 -14.99 -11.04 -7.56
C ALA A 145 -15.35 -10.08 -6.41
N LYS A 146 -15.18 -10.54 -5.15
CA LYS A 146 -15.38 -9.71 -3.95
C LYS A 146 -14.47 -8.47 -3.98
N PHE A 147 -13.17 -8.67 -4.14
CA PHE A 147 -12.19 -7.58 -4.08
C PHE A 147 -12.32 -6.64 -5.28
N ARG A 148 -12.59 -7.15 -6.47
CA ARG A 148 -12.88 -6.34 -7.64
C ARG A 148 -14.07 -5.39 -7.39
N ALA A 149 -15.15 -5.90 -6.80
CA ALA A 149 -16.31 -5.08 -6.45
C ALA A 149 -15.96 -4.00 -5.41
N GLN A 150 -15.14 -4.32 -4.41
CA GLN A 150 -14.66 -3.37 -3.41
C GLN A 150 -13.79 -2.25 -4.02
N LEU A 151 -13.08 -2.54 -5.12
CA LEU A 151 -12.33 -1.54 -5.87
C LEU A 151 -13.22 -0.68 -6.79
N GLY A 152 -14.51 -0.97 -6.88
CA GLY A 152 -15.43 -0.27 -7.78
C GLY A 152 -15.26 -0.64 -9.26
N LEU A 153 -14.58 -1.76 -9.56
CA LEU A 153 -14.32 -2.22 -10.92
C LEU A 153 -15.47 -3.10 -11.41
N HIS A 154 -16.19 -2.63 -12.41
CA HIS A 154 -17.30 -3.34 -13.05
C HIS A 154 -16.95 -3.73 -14.46
N PHE A 155 -17.58 -4.80 -14.97
CA PHE A 155 -17.53 -5.07 -16.40
C PHE A 155 -18.30 -4.00 -17.18
N PRO A 156 -17.85 -3.61 -18.38
CA PRO A 156 -18.65 -2.74 -19.23
C PRO A 156 -20.03 -3.39 -19.46
N SER A 157 -21.08 -2.62 -19.24
CA SER A 157 -22.44 -3.05 -19.57
C SER A 157 -22.52 -3.30 -21.10
N GLY A 158 -22.50 -4.57 -21.51
CA GLY A 158 -22.60 -4.96 -22.91
C GLY A 158 -21.65 -6.06 -23.41
N SER A 159 -20.81 -6.63 -22.56
CA SER A 159 -20.04 -7.83 -22.88
C SER A 159 -20.74 -9.06 -22.28
N SER A 160 -21.73 -9.58 -22.99
CA SER A 160 -22.26 -10.95 -22.82
C SER A 160 -21.53 -11.88 -23.76
#